data_82703350ce534a41cbb5e3df79cabe81
#
_entry.id   82703350ce534a41cbb5e3df79cabe81
#
_cell.length_a   1.000
_cell.length_b   1.000
_cell.length_c   1.000
_cell.angle_alpha   90.00
_cell.angle_beta   90.00
_cell.angle_gamma   90.00
#
_symmetry.space_group_name_H-M   'P 1'
#
loop_
_entity.id
_entity.type
_entity.pdbx_description
1 polymer ?
#
loop_
_entity_poly.entity_id
_entity_poly.type
_entity_poly.pdbx_seq_one_letter_code
_entity_poly.pdbx_strand_id
1 'polypeptide(L)'
;MSNPLNPSGNGILKLSDGNIMLYPYGEDQIVTVDNGGDKLKINAFDISSKDNPKLLYSQELGGSNISSSVFENPQAFMFDTEKNIFVLPVTIKSEEDGSVTFNGAYIYSIYMDEGFERLGAFSTEGNIETIFKKKGKLYCVTNRGISQGTFAEPDKMVGVKFIK
;
A
#
# COMPACT_ATOMS: atom_id res chain seq x y z
N MET A 1 5.00 22.01 25.84
CA MET A 1 5.24 22.37 24.41
C MET A 1 6.70 22.16 24.14
N SER A 2 7.07 21.31 23.17
CA SER A 2 8.46 21.14 22.72
C SER A 2 8.93 22.45 22.08
N ASN A 3 10.14 22.89 22.44
CA ASN A 3 10.75 24.07 21.87
C ASN A 3 11.05 23.80 20.38
N PRO A 4 10.42 24.50 19.42
CA PRO A 4 10.63 24.23 17.99
C PRO A 4 12.08 24.51 17.52
N LEU A 5 12.86 25.25 18.31
CA LEU A 5 14.26 25.55 18.03
C LEU A 5 15.21 24.46 18.57
N ASN A 6 14.73 23.51 19.33
CA ASN A 6 15.51 22.39 19.85
C ASN A 6 14.63 21.13 19.90
N PRO A 7 14.34 20.48 18.76
CA PRO A 7 13.55 19.29 18.73
C PRO A 7 14.27 18.15 19.47
N SER A 8 13.66 17.62 20.50
CA SER A 8 14.13 16.39 21.14
C SER A 8 13.60 15.18 20.37
N GLY A 9 14.48 14.29 19.93
CA GLY A 9 14.10 12.97 19.44
C GLY A 9 13.58 12.12 20.61
N ASN A 10 12.34 11.64 20.52
CA ASN A 10 11.73 10.82 21.57
C ASN A 10 11.95 9.33 21.25
N GLY A 11 11.07 8.60 20.73
CA GLY A 11 11.26 7.19 20.37
C GLY A 11 11.87 6.98 18.98
N ILE A 12 12.46 5.82 18.76
CA ILE A 12 13.01 5.39 17.47
C ILE A 12 12.31 4.09 17.06
N LEU A 13 11.65 4.10 15.91
CA LEU A 13 11.24 2.89 15.22
C LEU A 13 12.37 2.41 14.32
N LYS A 14 12.84 1.19 14.56
CA LYS A 14 13.74 0.53 13.60
C LYS A 14 12.88 -0.08 12.50
N LEU A 15 13.01 0.47 11.32
CA LEU A 15 12.43 -0.06 10.09
C LEU A 15 13.48 -0.86 9.31
N SER A 16 13.10 -1.49 8.21
CA SER A 16 14.03 -2.20 7.34
C SER A 16 15.01 -1.25 6.64
N ASP A 17 16.12 -1.78 6.13
CA ASP A 17 17.11 -1.01 5.37
C ASP A 17 16.66 -0.65 3.93
N GLY A 18 15.42 -0.98 3.55
CA GLY A 18 14.87 -0.71 2.21
C GLY A 18 14.20 0.64 2.07
N ASN A 19 13.55 0.83 0.91
CA ASN A 19 12.65 1.98 0.72
C ASN A 19 11.38 1.78 1.55
N ILE A 20 10.95 2.84 2.20
CA ILE A 20 9.79 2.82 3.09
C ILE A 20 8.85 3.96 2.71
N MET A 21 7.59 3.60 2.50
CA MET A 21 6.48 4.54 2.38
C MET A 21 5.69 4.53 3.68
N LEU A 22 5.36 5.72 4.18
CA LEU A 22 4.70 5.92 5.45
C LEU A 22 3.36 6.64 5.24
N TYR A 23 2.30 6.06 5.79
CA TYR A 23 0.93 6.56 5.68
C TYR A 23 0.32 6.74 7.08
N PRO A 24 -0.10 7.96 7.46
CA PRO A 24 -0.83 8.18 8.70
C PRO A 24 -2.15 7.38 8.71
N TYR A 25 -2.48 6.82 9.87
CA TYR A 25 -3.73 6.11 10.10
C TYR A 25 -4.28 6.48 11.48
N GLY A 26 -5.45 7.13 11.51
CA GLY A 26 -5.96 7.68 12.76
C GLY A 26 -5.06 8.77 13.37
N GLU A 27 -5.11 8.94 14.68
CA GLU A 27 -4.34 9.96 15.41
C GLU A 27 -2.97 9.45 15.87
N ASP A 28 -2.91 8.19 16.27
CA ASP A 28 -1.75 7.59 16.95
C ASP A 28 -1.19 6.34 16.23
N GLN A 29 -1.47 6.18 14.94
CA GLN A 29 -1.07 5.00 14.19
C GLN A 29 -0.49 5.36 12.84
N ILE A 30 0.39 4.52 12.35
CA ILE A 30 0.93 4.60 10.99
C ILE A 30 0.95 3.22 10.34
N VAL A 31 0.74 3.22 9.03
CA VAL A 31 0.95 2.05 8.17
C VAL A 31 2.17 2.32 7.32
N THR A 32 3.03 1.33 7.16
CA THR A 32 4.16 1.42 6.24
C THR A 32 4.09 0.33 5.19
N VAL A 33 4.59 0.66 4.01
CA VAL A 33 4.95 -0.31 2.97
C VAL A 33 6.46 -0.24 2.83
N ASP A 34 7.15 -1.36 2.95
CA ASP A 34 8.60 -1.43 2.81
C ASP A 34 9.05 -2.59 1.92
N ASN A 35 10.24 -2.46 1.32
CA ASN A 35 10.86 -3.48 0.49
C ASN A 35 12.23 -3.92 1.02
N GLY A 36 12.46 -3.81 2.32
CA GLY A 36 13.70 -4.26 2.94
C GLY A 36 13.87 -5.77 2.92
N GLY A 37 15.09 -6.22 2.64
CA GLY A 37 15.44 -7.64 2.61
C GLY A 37 14.81 -8.39 1.43
N ASP A 38 14.68 -7.73 0.27
CA ASP A 38 14.09 -8.28 -0.97
C ASP A 38 12.65 -8.78 -0.82
N LYS A 39 11.92 -8.26 0.16
CA LYS A 39 10.53 -8.65 0.41
C LYS A 39 9.65 -7.41 0.55
N LEU A 40 8.51 -7.46 -0.12
CA LEU A 40 7.47 -6.46 0.07
C LEU A 40 6.71 -6.75 1.36
N LYS A 41 6.64 -5.77 2.26
CA LYS A 41 5.97 -5.88 3.56
C LYS A 41 5.02 -4.73 3.79
N ILE A 42 3.99 -5.01 4.55
CA ILE A 42 3.11 -4.00 5.15
C ILE A 42 3.20 -4.11 6.67
N ASN A 43 3.32 -2.98 7.34
CA ASN A 43 3.41 -2.94 8.81
C ASN A 43 2.44 -1.90 9.37
N ALA A 44 1.93 -2.16 10.57
CA ALA A 44 1.15 -1.23 11.36
C ALA A 44 1.87 -0.95 12.68
N PHE A 45 1.94 0.32 13.07
CA PHE A 45 2.59 0.77 14.29
C PHE A 45 1.64 1.62 15.12
N ASP A 46 1.74 1.46 16.44
CA ASP A 46 1.19 2.37 17.44
C ASP A 46 2.28 3.39 17.81
N ILE A 47 1.96 4.66 17.65
CA ILE A 47 2.82 5.81 17.96
C ILE A 47 2.23 6.69 19.07
N SER A 48 1.21 6.20 19.80
CA SER A 48 0.57 6.90 20.92
C SER A 48 1.59 7.27 22.03
N SER A 49 2.54 6.38 22.27
CA SER A 49 3.68 6.67 23.14
C SER A 49 4.86 7.21 22.34
N LYS A 50 5.15 8.50 22.49
CA LYS A 50 6.26 9.18 21.81
C LYS A 50 7.64 8.57 22.14
N ASP A 51 7.79 8.00 23.32
CA ASP A 51 9.05 7.44 23.79
C ASP A 51 9.19 5.94 23.47
N ASN A 52 8.08 5.27 23.17
CA ASN A 52 8.07 3.83 22.95
C ASN A 52 7.05 3.43 21.84
N PRO A 53 7.27 3.85 20.59
CA PRO A 53 6.44 3.40 19.48
C PRO A 53 6.57 1.89 19.30
N LYS A 54 5.48 1.21 18.92
CA LYS A 54 5.41 -0.26 18.85
C LYS A 54 4.96 -0.74 17.48
N LEU A 55 5.62 -1.78 16.98
CA LEU A 55 5.10 -2.58 15.88
C LEU A 55 3.90 -3.40 16.40
N LEU A 56 2.73 -3.21 15.78
CA LEU A 56 1.52 -3.98 16.06
C LEU A 56 1.47 -5.23 15.17
N TYR A 57 1.58 -5.02 13.87
CA TYR A 57 1.48 -6.09 12.87
C TYR A 57 2.50 -5.90 11.77
N SER A 58 2.97 -7.03 11.23
CA SER A 58 3.84 -7.09 10.06
C SER A 58 3.40 -8.25 9.19
N GLN A 59 3.20 -8.01 7.90
CA GLN A 59 2.84 -9.03 6.92
C GLN A 59 3.74 -8.95 5.70
N GLU A 60 4.39 -10.06 5.37
CA GLU A 60 5.09 -10.23 4.10
C GLU A 60 4.08 -10.56 2.99
N LEU A 61 4.22 -9.91 1.83
CA LEU A 61 3.30 -10.07 0.70
C LEU A 61 3.78 -11.07 -0.34
N GLY A 62 4.97 -11.61 -0.18
CA GLY A 62 5.58 -12.59 -1.07
C GLY A 62 7.10 -12.56 -1.01
N GLY A 63 7.74 -13.33 -1.89
CA GLY A 63 9.21 -13.40 -2.04
C GLY A 63 9.80 -12.23 -2.83
N SER A 64 11.05 -12.40 -3.28
CA SER A 64 11.80 -11.41 -4.07
C SER A 64 11.19 -11.10 -5.45
N ASN A 65 10.26 -11.95 -5.91
CA ASN A 65 9.56 -11.81 -7.18
C ASN A 65 8.37 -10.83 -7.15
N ILE A 66 8.05 -10.27 -5.97
CA ILE A 66 6.97 -9.28 -5.79
C ILE A 66 7.55 -7.88 -5.56
N SER A 67 6.98 -6.90 -6.24
CA SER A 67 7.36 -5.49 -6.13
C SER A 67 6.14 -4.58 -6.13
N SER A 68 6.34 -3.32 -5.76
CA SER A 68 5.29 -2.30 -5.80
C SER A 68 5.84 -1.02 -6.40
N SER A 69 5.06 -0.40 -7.29
CA SER A 69 5.38 0.90 -7.88
C SER A 69 5.18 2.07 -6.90
N VAL A 70 4.69 1.83 -5.70
CA VAL A 70 4.49 2.87 -4.67
C VAL A 70 5.78 3.60 -4.30
N PHE A 71 6.93 2.94 -4.41
CA PHE A 71 8.23 3.54 -4.08
C PHE A 71 8.69 4.58 -5.10
N GLU A 72 8.31 4.42 -6.37
CA GLU A 72 8.57 5.38 -7.45
C GLU A 72 7.43 6.38 -7.61
N ASN A 73 6.20 5.95 -7.33
CA ASN A 73 4.99 6.74 -7.48
C ASN A 73 4.05 6.58 -6.26
N PRO A 74 4.22 7.41 -5.21
CA PRO A 74 3.38 7.36 -4.01
C PRO A 74 1.88 7.57 -4.27
N GLN A 75 1.50 8.22 -5.38
CA GLN A 75 0.10 8.45 -5.75
C GLN A 75 -0.60 7.18 -6.26
N ALA A 76 0.16 6.14 -6.57
CA ALA A 76 -0.38 4.84 -6.94
C ALA A 76 -0.99 4.07 -5.76
N PHE A 77 -0.70 4.49 -4.52
CA PHE A 77 -1.31 3.95 -3.31
C PHE A 77 -2.58 4.73 -2.94
N MET A 78 -3.62 4.04 -2.55
CA MET A 78 -4.83 4.66 -2.01
C MET A 78 -5.11 4.15 -0.61
N PHE A 79 -5.41 5.07 0.32
CA PHE A 79 -5.84 4.73 1.66
C PHE A 79 -7.17 5.41 1.98
N ASP A 80 -8.18 4.60 2.28
CA ASP A 80 -9.50 5.01 2.76
C ASP A 80 -9.61 4.74 4.26
N THR A 81 -9.24 5.70 5.07
CA THR A 81 -9.24 5.59 6.54
C THR A 81 -10.63 5.48 7.13
N GLU A 82 -11.68 5.95 6.42
CA GLU A 82 -13.07 5.82 6.88
C GLU A 82 -13.56 4.37 6.81
N LYS A 83 -13.05 3.61 5.84
CA LYS A 83 -13.42 2.20 5.61
C LYS A 83 -12.37 1.22 6.07
N ASN A 84 -11.24 1.71 6.60
CA ASN A 84 -10.10 0.88 6.96
C ASN A 84 -9.59 0.03 5.80
N ILE A 85 -9.57 0.59 4.59
CA ILE A 85 -9.18 -0.10 3.36
C ILE A 85 -8.03 0.63 2.71
N PHE A 86 -7.03 -0.12 2.23
CA PHE A 86 -6.03 0.42 1.32
C PHE A 86 -5.87 -0.45 0.07
N VAL A 87 -5.38 0.18 -0.99
CA VAL A 87 -5.12 -0.46 -2.28
C VAL A 87 -3.66 -0.25 -2.63
N LEU A 88 -2.93 -1.35 -2.74
CA LEU A 88 -1.49 -1.39 -2.96
C LEU A 88 -1.19 -1.93 -4.37
N PRO A 89 -0.54 -1.16 -5.24
CA PRO A 89 -0.03 -1.65 -6.52
C PRO A 89 0.95 -2.79 -6.32
N VAL A 90 0.82 -3.84 -7.11
CA VAL A 90 1.66 -5.03 -7.02
C VAL A 90 2.00 -5.53 -8.41
N THR A 91 3.26 -5.86 -8.62
CA THR A 91 3.75 -6.59 -9.79
C THR A 91 4.44 -7.86 -9.32
N ILE A 92 4.04 -9.00 -9.89
CA ILE A 92 4.66 -10.32 -9.61
C ILE A 92 5.32 -10.82 -10.88
N LYS A 93 6.54 -11.29 -10.75
CA LYS A 93 7.31 -11.90 -11.82
C LYS A 93 7.48 -13.40 -11.57
N SER A 94 7.59 -14.17 -12.65
CA SER A 94 8.01 -15.56 -12.60
C SER A 94 9.44 -15.64 -12.08
N GLU A 95 9.71 -16.56 -11.18
CA GLU A 95 11.08 -16.83 -10.70
C GLU A 95 11.93 -17.57 -11.74
N GLU A 96 11.29 -18.22 -12.72
CA GLU A 96 11.97 -18.99 -13.74
C GLU A 96 12.56 -18.13 -14.87
N ASP A 97 11.77 -17.17 -15.38
CA ASP A 97 12.12 -16.40 -16.58
C ASP A 97 11.98 -14.88 -16.40
N GLY A 98 11.55 -14.42 -15.21
CA GLY A 98 11.34 -13.00 -14.90
C GLY A 98 10.15 -12.36 -15.63
N SER A 99 9.33 -13.14 -16.35
CA SER A 99 8.13 -12.62 -17.01
C SER A 99 7.10 -12.14 -15.97
N VAL A 100 6.32 -11.13 -16.32
CA VAL A 100 5.26 -10.61 -15.44
C VAL A 100 4.08 -11.58 -15.46
N THR A 101 3.79 -12.20 -14.31
CA THR A 101 2.66 -13.11 -14.11
C THR A 101 1.43 -12.42 -13.52
N PHE A 102 1.62 -11.32 -12.81
CA PHE A 102 0.56 -10.45 -12.32
C PHE A 102 1.01 -9.00 -12.35
N ASN A 103 0.15 -8.12 -12.84
CA ASN A 103 0.30 -6.67 -12.72
C ASN A 103 -1.05 -6.06 -12.38
N GLY A 104 -1.13 -5.35 -11.23
CA GLY A 104 -2.40 -4.86 -10.74
C GLY A 104 -2.28 -4.29 -9.34
N ALA A 105 -3.32 -4.49 -8.52
CA ALA A 105 -3.31 -4.06 -7.13
C ALA A 105 -3.99 -5.07 -6.22
N TYR A 106 -3.52 -5.14 -4.99
CA TYR A 106 -4.14 -5.83 -3.87
C TYR A 106 -4.97 -4.85 -3.05
N ILE A 107 -6.13 -5.32 -2.60
CA ILE A 107 -7.01 -4.58 -1.69
C ILE A 107 -6.95 -5.26 -0.33
N TYR A 108 -6.63 -4.47 0.69
CA TYR A 108 -6.57 -4.91 2.08
C TYR A 108 -7.54 -4.12 2.94
N SER A 109 -8.13 -4.79 3.92
CA SER A 109 -8.62 -4.15 5.13
C SER A 109 -7.52 -4.13 6.20
N ILE A 110 -7.62 -3.15 7.11
CA ILE A 110 -6.75 -3.05 8.26
C ILE A 110 -7.60 -2.82 9.51
N TYR A 111 -7.38 -3.65 10.53
CA TYR A 111 -7.93 -3.47 11.86
C TYR A 111 -6.78 -3.54 12.87
N MET A 112 -6.68 -2.53 13.73
CA MET A 112 -5.53 -2.39 14.64
C MET A 112 -5.51 -3.43 15.78
N ASP A 113 -6.54 -4.22 15.93
CA ASP A 113 -6.67 -5.35 16.84
C ASP A 113 -6.56 -6.73 16.16
N GLU A 114 -6.68 -6.78 14.83
CA GLU A 114 -6.68 -8.04 14.06
C GLU A 114 -5.59 -8.10 12.98
N GLY A 115 -5.06 -6.94 12.53
CA GLY A 115 -4.02 -6.85 11.51
C GLY A 115 -4.55 -6.59 10.11
N PHE A 116 -3.96 -7.23 9.11
CA PHE A 116 -4.26 -7.03 7.70
C PHE A 116 -5.01 -8.23 7.11
N GLU A 117 -6.09 -7.99 6.40
CA GLU A 117 -6.82 -8.99 5.64
C GLU A 117 -6.86 -8.61 4.16
N ARG A 118 -6.46 -9.52 3.27
CA ARG A 118 -6.58 -9.29 1.84
C ARG A 118 -8.00 -9.56 1.36
N LEU A 119 -8.73 -8.50 1.00
CA LEU A 119 -10.10 -8.56 0.50
C LEU A 119 -10.18 -9.03 -0.95
N GLY A 120 -9.14 -8.76 -1.75
CA GLY A 120 -9.11 -9.15 -3.14
C GLY A 120 -7.96 -8.54 -3.94
N ALA A 121 -8.03 -8.70 -5.25
CA ALA A 121 -7.07 -8.16 -6.20
C ALA A 121 -7.76 -7.84 -7.53
N PHE A 122 -7.18 -6.92 -8.30
CA PHE A 122 -7.55 -6.72 -9.70
C PHE A 122 -6.29 -6.54 -10.54
N SER A 123 -6.36 -7.02 -11.77
CA SER A 123 -5.27 -6.85 -12.74
C SER A 123 -5.49 -5.62 -13.61
N THR A 124 -4.39 -5.05 -14.09
CA THR A 124 -4.39 -3.88 -14.97
C THR A 124 -3.52 -4.12 -16.19
N GLU A 125 -3.87 -3.45 -17.30
CA GLU A 125 -2.95 -3.27 -18.41
C GLU A 125 -2.13 -1.99 -18.18
N GLY A 126 -0.81 -2.12 -18.17
CA GLY A 126 0.11 -1.01 -17.94
C GLY A 126 0.34 -0.67 -16.47
N ASN A 127 1.20 0.32 -16.26
CA ASN A 127 1.60 0.75 -14.93
C ASN A 127 0.54 1.62 -14.28
N ILE A 128 0.29 1.40 -13.00
CA ILE A 128 -0.66 2.18 -12.22
C ILE A 128 -0.05 3.56 -11.94
N GLU A 129 -0.75 4.61 -12.38
CA GLU A 129 -0.40 6.02 -12.18
C GLU A 129 -1.06 6.56 -10.91
N THR A 130 -2.34 6.24 -10.70
CA THR A 130 -3.06 6.64 -9.50
C THR A 130 -4.28 5.76 -9.25
N ILE A 131 -4.61 5.61 -7.97
CA ILE A 131 -5.82 4.94 -7.50
C ILE A 131 -6.59 5.92 -6.61
N PHE A 132 -7.88 6.04 -6.82
CA PHE A 132 -8.73 6.91 -6.00
C PHE A 132 -10.17 6.40 -5.88
N LYS A 133 -10.83 6.82 -4.79
CA LYS A 133 -12.26 6.59 -4.56
C LYS A 133 -13.06 7.83 -4.97
N LYS A 134 -14.15 7.62 -5.71
CA LYS A 134 -15.13 8.67 -6.00
C LYS A 134 -16.54 8.09 -6.02
N LYS A 135 -17.46 8.69 -5.23
CA LYS A 135 -18.85 8.26 -5.15
C LYS A 135 -19.01 6.75 -4.88
N GLY A 136 -18.22 6.19 -3.96
CA GLY A 136 -18.26 4.79 -3.58
C GLY A 136 -17.64 3.80 -4.58
N LYS A 137 -17.14 4.28 -5.71
CA LYS A 137 -16.44 3.48 -6.71
C LYS A 137 -14.93 3.66 -6.58
N LEU A 138 -14.22 2.58 -6.89
CA LEU A 138 -12.77 2.53 -7.03
C LEU A 138 -12.39 2.84 -8.48
N TYR A 139 -11.46 3.73 -8.68
CA TYR A 139 -10.88 4.06 -9.99
C TYR A 139 -9.38 3.77 -9.97
N CYS A 140 -8.91 3.14 -11.03
CA CYS A 140 -7.51 2.90 -11.27
C CYS A 140 -7.14 3.50 -12.64
N VAL A 141 -6.21 4.44 -12.64
CA VAL A 141 -5.66 5.05 -13.86
C VAL A 141 -4.29 4.45 -14.12
N THR A 142 -4.07 4.01 -15.33
CA THR A 142 -2.80 3.49 -15.81
C THR A 142 -2.33 4.29 -17.01
N ASN A 143 -1.08 4.11 -17.41
CA ASN A 143 -0.56 4.70 -18.66
C ASN A 143 -1.25 4.14 -19.93
N ARG A 144 -2.19 3.20 -19.81
CA ARG A 144 -2.94 2.59 -20.92
C ARG A 144 -4.44 2.80 -20.86
N GLY A 145 -4.99 3.23 -19.72
CA GLY A 145 -6.44 3.39 -19.60
C GLY A 145 -6.91 3.69 -18.19
N ILE A 146 -8.22 3.70 -18.03
CA ILE A 146 -8.90 3.87 -16.75
C ILE A 146 -9.79 2.68 -16.52
N SER A 147 -9.70 2.07 -15.35
CA SER A 147 -10.59 1.02 -14.87
C SER A 147 -11.44 1.52 -13.70
N GLN A 148 -12.65 1.04 -13.59
CA GLN A 148 -13.51 1.32 -12.45
C GLN A 148 -14.17 0.04 -11.92
N GLY A 149 -14.42 0.00 -10.63
CA GLY A 149 -15.09 -1.11 -9.97
C GLY A 149 -15.57 -0.75 -8.58
N THR A 150 -15.78 -1.75 -7.75
CA THR A 150 -16.15 -1.59 -6.34
C THR A 150 -15.21 -2.38 -5.45
N PHE A 151 -15.12 -2.00 -4.18
CA PHE A 151 -14.32 -2.76 -3.21
C PHE A 151 -14.92 -4.14 -2.90
N ALA A 152 -16.23 -4.32 -3.11
CA ALA A 152 -16.90 -5.59 -2.85
C ALA A 152 -16.63 -6.64 -3.94
N GLU A 153 -16.33 -6.21 -5.17
CA GLU A 153 -16.07 -7.09 -6.31
C GLU A 153 -14.85 -6.57 -7.09
N PRO A 154 -13.65 -6.62 -6.50
CA PRO A 154 -12.46 -6.03 -7.11
C PRO A 154 -12.02 -6.71 -8.41
N ASP A 155 -12.32 -7.99 -8.57
CA ASP A 155 -12.08 -8.80 -9.77
C ASP A 155 -12.95 -8.41 -10.97
N LYS A 156 -14.05 -7.66 -10.72
CA LYS A 156 -14.98 -7.18 -11.75
C LYS A 156 -14.71 -5.72 -12.18
N MET A 157 -13.46 -5.28 -12.17
CA MET A 157 -13.09 -3.96 -12.68
C MET A 157 -13.36 -3.87 -14.18
N VAL A 158 -14.06 -2.82 -14.59
CA VAL A 158 -14.35 -2.52 -16.01
C VAL A 158 -13.45 -1.38 -16.47
N GLY A 159 -12.70 -1.59 -17.54
CA GLY A 159 -11.73 -0.65 -18.05
C GLY A 159 -12.10 0.00 -19.38
N VAL A 160 -11.61 1.22 -19.59
CA VAL A 160 -11.58 1.91 -20.88
C VAL A 160 -10.12 2.12 -21.26
N LYS A 161 -9.71 1.63 -22.43
CA LYS A 161 -8.35 1.82 -22.94
C LYS A 161 -8.20 3.19 -23.57
N PHE A 162 -7.04 3.82 -23.38
CA PHE A 162 -6.67 4.98 -24.17
C PHE A 162 -6.31 4.55 -25.59
N ILE A 163 -6.93 5.17 -26.56
CA ILE A 163 -6.55 5.01 -27.97
C ILE A 163 -5.44 6.03 -28.21
N LYS A 164 -4.25 5.54 -28.56
CA LYS A 164 -3.13 6.40 -29.01
C LYS A 164 -3.25 6.62 -30.51
#